data_bcac5b3f6748c87935105fa160d737ba
#
_entry.id   bcac5b3f6748c87935105fa160d737ba
#
_cell.length_a   1.000
_cell.length_b   1.000
_cell.length_c   1.000
_cell.angle_alpha   90.00
_cell.angle_beta   90.00
_cell.angle_gamma   90.00
#
_symmetry.space_group_name_H-M   'P 1'
#
loop_
_entity.id
_entity.type
_entity.pdbx_description
1 polymer ?
#
loop_
_entity_poly.entity_id
_entity_poly.type
_entity_poly.pdbx_seq_one_letter_code
_entity_poly.pdbx_strand_id
1 'polypeptide(L)'
;MTTNKALLALAMGLALAACTNKQQAADSAADAANAATDAQQAADNTAATGDTAAANAAQASADAASSAANAAATSADAADATGSMSNADDAADAAAQNADAADQAKDAAQQAAASADATKPADTTTPPAKK
;
A
#
# COMPACT_ATOMS: atom_id res chain seq x y z
N MET A 1 -19.05 32.60 34.07
CA MET A 1 -17.93 31.64 34.27
C MET A 1 -18.03 30.39 33.37
N THR A 2 -18.93 30.29 32.42
CA THR A 2 -19.15 29.13 31.55
C THR A 2 -18.37 29.18 30.21
N THR A 3 -18.02 30.37 29.74
CA THR A 3 -17.37 30.60 28.44
C THR A 3 -15.95 30.00 28.38
N ASN A 4 -15.19 30.05 29.49
CA ASN A 4 -13.83 29.50 29.53
C ASN A 4 -13.79 27.98 29.52
N LYS A 5 -14.83 27.31 30.03
CA LYS A 5 -14.94 25.84 29.98
C LYS A 5 -15.28 25.35 28.56
N ALA A 6 -16.10 26.11 27.83
CA ALA A 6 -16.46 25.80 26.45
C ALA A 6 -15.27 25.98 25.50
N LEU A 7 -14.46 27.02 25.71
CA LEU A 7 -13.23 27.25 24.93
C LEU A 7 -12.17 26.17 25.21
N LEU A 8 -12.04 25.70 26.44
CA LEU A 8 -11.11 24.64 26.78
C LEU A 8 -11.53 23.30 26.18
N ALA A 9 -12.82 22.99 26.19
CA ALA A 9 -13.35 21.76 25.55
C ALA A 9 -13.19 21.79 24.03
N LEU A 10 -13.38 22.97 23.41
CA LEU A 10 -13.15 23.14 21.98
C LEU A 10 -11.67 22.98 21.62
N ALA A 11 -10.77 23.55 22.40
CA ALA A 11 -9.32 23.40 22.18
C ALA A 11 -8.84 21.96 22.35
N MET A 12 -9.36 21.21 23.33
CA MET A 12 -9.04 19.79 23.48
C MET A 12 -9.62 18.92 22.35
N GLY A 13 -10.83 19.22 21.88
CA GLY A 13 -11.44 18.52 20.74
C GLY A 13 -10.64 18.71 19.46
N LEU A 14 -10.17 19.92 19.21
CA LEU A 14 -9.32 20.27 18.07
C LEU A 14 -7.95 19.57 18.11
N ALA A 15 -7.33 19.48 19.31
CA ALA A 15 -6.04 18.80 19.45
C ALA A 15 -6.16 17.28 19.22
N LEU A 16 -7.25 16.66 19.66
CA LEU A 16 -7.50 15.22 19.45
C LEU A 16 -7.76 14.90 17.97
N ALA A 17 -8.50 15.73 17.25
CA ALA A 17 -8.75 15.54 15.82
C ALA A 17 -7.46 15.66 15.01
N ALA A 18 -6.59 16.63 15.32
CA ALA A 18 -5.30 16.76 14.63
C ALA A 18 -4.38 15.54 14.85
N CYS A 19 -4.40 14.93 16.04
CA CYS A 19 -3.66 13.71 16.32
C CYS A 19 -4.23 12.50 15.54
N THR A 20 -5.56 12.42 15.39
CA THR A 20 -6.22 11.32 14.68
C THR A 20 -5.86 11.33 13.20
N ASN A 21 -5.84 12.49 12.56
CA ASN A 21 -5.52 12.62 11.14
C ASN A 21 -4.06 12.24 10.84
N LYS A 22 -3.13 12.64 11.71
CA LYS A 22 -1.72 12.24 11.62
C LYS A 22 -1.55 10.73 11.78
N GLN A 23 -2.24 10.15 12.74
CA GLN A 23 -2.24 8.70 12.95
C GLN A 23 -2.80 7.97 11.72
N GLN A 24 -3.94 8.41 11.20
CA GLN A 24 -4.54 7.83 10.00
C GLN A 24 -3.60 7.92 8.80
N ALA A 25 -2.96 9.06 8.57
CA ALA A 25 -2.00 9.23 7.48
C ALA A 25 -0.79 8.30 7.64
N ALA A 26 -0.27 8.16 8.85
CA ALA A 26 0.85 7.27 9.13
C ALA A 26 0.47 5.78 8.94
N ASP A 27 -0.71 5.37 9.39
CA ASP A 27 -1.22 4.01 9.20
C ASP A 27 -1.42 3.71 7.70
N SER A 28 -1.99 4.64 6.94
CA SER A 28 -2.13 4.51 5.48
C SER A 28 -0.79 4.39 4.75
N ALA A 29 0.22 5.14 5.18
CA ALA A 29 1.57 5.04 4.61
C ALA A 29 2.22 3.67 4.92
N ALA A 30 1.99 3.13 6.12
CA ALA A 30 2.47 1.81 6.50
C ALA A 30 1.78 0.70 5.69
N ASP A 31 0.47 0.79 5.48
CA ASP A 31 -0.29 -0.15 4.67
C ASP A 31 0.19 -0.13 3.21
N ALA A 32 0.40 1.04 2.64
CA ALA A 32 0.95 1.19 1.30
C ALA A 32 2.36 0.57 1.17
N ALA A 33 3.22 0.72 2.17
CA ALA A 33 4.56 0.13 2.18
C ALA A 33 4.50 -1.40 2.25
N ASN A 34 3.57 -1.96 3.02
CA ASN A 34 3.34 -3.40 3.07
C ASN A 34 2.84 -3.92 1.71
N ALA A 35 1.87 -3.24 1.10
CA ALA A 35 1.36 -3.59 -0.22
C ALA A 35 2.47 -3.57 -1.30
N ALA A 36 3.37 -2.60 -1.26
CA ALA A 36 4.52 -2.55 -2.17
C ALA A 36 5.49 -3.72 -1.96
N THR A 37 5.73 -4.11 -0.72
CA THR A 37 6.56 -5.27 -0.38
C THR A 37 5.94 -6.57 -0.90
N ASP A 38 4.65 -6.77 -0.70
CA ASP A 38 3.92 -7.95 -1.17
C ASP A 38 3.90 -8.02 -2.71
N ALA A 39 3.73 -6.87 -3.38
CA ALA A 39 3.79 -6.78 -4.83
C ALA A 39 5.18 -7.16 -5.38
N GLN A 40 6.25 -6.73 -4.72
CA GLN A 40 7.61 -7.11 -5.10
C GLN A 40 7.86 -8.61 -4.91
N GLN A 41 7.40 -9.20 -3.83
CA GLN A 41 7.49 -10.65 -3.63
C GLN A 41 6.74 -11.43 -4.71
N ALA A 42 5.56 -10.96 -5.11
CA ALA A 42 4.81 -11.56 -6.21
C ALA A 42 5.58 -11.47 -7.53
N ALA A 43 6.22 -10.33 -7.81
CA ALA A 43 7.04 -10.15 -9.01
C ALA A 43 8.26 -11.08 -9.01
N ASP A 44 8.96 -11.19 -7.89
CA ASP A 44 10.13 -12.07 -7.75
C ASP A 44 9.74 -13.54 -7.92
N ASN A 45 8.62 -13.97 -7.34
CA ASN A 45 8.09 -15.32 -7.50
C ASN A 45 7.72 -15.59 -8.97
N THR A 46 7.11 -14.62 -9.65
CA THR A 46 6.73 -14.74 -11.06
C THR A 46 7.96 -14.85 -11.95
N ALA A 47 9.00 -14.07 -11.68
CA ALA A 47 10.26 -14.15 -12.41
C ALA A 47 10.91 -15.54 -12.28
N ALA A 48 10.76 -16.21 -11.14
CA ALA A 48 11.27 -17.55 -10.91
C ALA A 48 10.52 -18.64 -11.74
N THR A 49 9.33 -18.37 -12.26
CA THR A 49 8.58 -19.32 -13.10
C THR A 49 9.14 -19.46 -14.52
N GLY A 50 9.91 -18.47 -14.97
CA GLY A 50 10.43 -18.39 -16.34
C GLY A 50 9.43 -17.83 -17.37
N ASP A 51 8.21 -17.46 -16.96
CA ASP A 51 7.25 -16.74 -17.82
C ASP A 51 7.61 -15.25 -17.86
N THR A 52 8.33 -14.87 -18.91
CA THR A 52 8.82 -13.49 -19.07
C THR A 52 7.69 -12.47 -19.20
N ALA A 53 6.56 -12.83 -19.81
CA ALA A 53 5.45 -11.89 -19.97
C ALA A 53 4.76 -11.62 -18.64
N ALA A 54 4.49 -12.66 -17.88
CA ALA A 54 3.92 -12.53 -16.53
C ALA A 54 4.89 -11.84 -15.58
N ALA A 55 6.18 -12.15 -15.65
CA ALA A 55 7.21 -11.49 -14.82
C ALA A 55 7.29 -9.98 -15.10
N ASN A 56 7.25 -9.57 -16.36
CA ASN A 56 7.24 -8.14 -16.70
C ASN A 56 5.96 -7.44 -16.23
N ALA A 57 4.80 -8.09 -16.31
CA ALA A 57 3.54 -7.53 -15.81
C ALA A 57 3.56 -7.40 -14.29
N ALA A 58 4.04 -8.41 -13.58
CA ALA A 58 4.17 -8.38 -12.13
C ALA A 58 5.15 -7.30 -11.66
N GLN A 59 6.29 -7.15 -12.35
CA GLN A 59 7.27 -6.12 -12.03
C GLN A 59 6.71 -4.71 -12.25
N ALA A 60 6.01 -4.47 -13.36
CA ALA A 60 5.38 -3.17 -13.59
C ALA A 60 4.35 -2.81 -12.51
N SER A 61 3.62 -3.81 -12.02
CA SER A 61 2.68 -3.63 -10.90
C SER A 61 3.40 -3.37 -9.58
N ALA A 62 4.52 -4.05 -9.31
CA ALA A 62 5.34 -3.81 -8.12
C ALA A 62 5.95 -2.40 -8.12
N ASP A 63 6.40 -1.92 -9.27
CA ASP A 63 6.92 -0.54 -9.43
C ASP A 63 5.81 0.50 -9.19
N ALA A 64 4.58 0.22 -9.65
CA ALA A 64 3.41 1.08 -9.39
C ALA A 64 3.05 1.10 -7.89
N ALA A 65 3.06 -0.05 -7.22
CA ALA A 65 2.82 -0.14 -5.78
C ALA A 65 3.87 0.65 -4.98
N SER A 66 5.15 0.54 -5.35
CA SER A 66 6.24 1.28 -4.72
C SER A 66 6.10 2.79 -4.91
N SER A 67 5.67 3.23 -6.09
CA SER A 67 5.41 4.64 -6.38
C SER A 67 4.24 5.18 -5.55
N ALA A 68 3.17 4.41 -5.41
CA ALA A 68 2.02 4.76 -4.58
C ALA A 68 2.38 4.80 -3.08
N ALA A 69 3.20 3.86 -2.61
CA ALA A 69 3.70 3.86 -1.23
C ALA A 69 4.56 5.10 -0.91
N ASN A 70 5.42 5.51 -1.83
CA ASN A 70 6.20 6.74 -1.68
C ASN A 70 5.31 7.99 -1.64
N ALA A 71 4.25 8.02 -2.46
CA ALA A 71 3.28 9.11 -2.44
C ALA A 71 2.48 9.15 -1.14
N ALA A 72 2.08 7.99 -0.59
CA ALA A 72 1.41 7.89 0.71
C ALA A 72 2.31 8.40 1.84
N ALA A 73 3.59 8.02 1.86
CA ALA A 73 4.56 8.50 2.84
C ALA A 73 4.74 10.03 2.76
N THR A 74 4.85 10.58 1.55
CA THR A 74 4.95 12.04 1.36
C THR A 74 3.71 12.78 1.86
N SER A 75 2.51 12.21 1.65
CA SER A 75 1.27 12.76 2.15
C SER A 75 1.19 12.68 3.69
N ALA A 76 1.68 11.59 4.29
CA ALA A 76 1.76 11.45 5.73
C ALA A 76 2.71 12.48 6.36
N ASP A 77 3.88 12.70 5.75
CA ASP A 77 4.82 13.74 6.17
C ASP A 77 4.20 15.16 6.08
N ALA A 78 3.40 15.40 5.02
CA ALA A 78 2.66 16.66 4.88
C ALA A 78 1.60 16.83 5.97
N ALA A 79 0.87 15.77 6.35
CA ALA A 79 -0.08 15.81 7.46
C ALA A 79 0.60 16.15 8.80
N ASP A 80 1.81 15.65 9.00
CA ASP A 80 2.62 15.93 10.19
C ASP A 80 3.12 17.38 10.24
N ALA A 81 3.51 17.93 9.09
CA ALA A 81 4.09 19.26 8.98
C ALA A 81 3.06 20.39 9.05
N THR A 82 1.76 20.11 8.82
CA THR A 82 0.73 21.15 8.77
C THR A 82 0.24 21.52 10.17
N GLY A 83 0.20 22.82 10.46
CA GLY A 83 -0.40 23.38 11.65
C GLY A 83 -1.91 23.65 11.54
N SER A 84 -2.50 23.37 10.37
CA SER A 84 -3.92 23.60 10.05
C SER A 84 -4.66 22.27 9.93
N MET A 85 -5.79 22.14 10.59
CA MET A 85 -6.60 20.91 10.60
C MET A 85 -7.10 20.54 9.20
N SER A 86 -7.57 21.51 8.41
CA SER A 86 -8.06 21.23 7.05
C SER A 86 -6.98 20.67 6.14
N ASN A 87 -5.75 21.17 6.24
CA ASN A 87 -4.64 20.67 5.44
C ASN A 87 -4.16 19.28 5.92
N ALA A 88 -4.32 18.99 7.21
CA ALA A 88 -4.01 17.66 7.75
C ALA A 88 -5.07 16.63 7.32
N ASP A 89 -6.35 17.01 7.24
CA ASP A 89 -7.41 16.17 6.67
C ASP A 89 -7.15 15.84 5.21
N ASP A 90 -6.90 16.87 4.39
CA ASP A 90 -6.63 16.70 2.95
C ASP A 90 -5.39 15.80 2.72
N ALA A 91 -4.36 15.95 3.54
CA ALA A 91 -3.15 15.15 3.46
C ALA A 91 -3.40 13.70 3.92
N ALA A 92 -4.22 13.47 4.93
CA ALA A 92 -4.60 12.13 5.39
C ALA A 92 -5.46 11.40 4.33
N ASP A 93 -6.40 12.11 3.71
CA ASP A 93 -7.19 11.57 2.61
C ASP A 93 -6.32 11.22 1.40
N ALA A 94 -5.33 12.06 1.07
CA ALA A 94 -4.37 11.77 0.01
C ALA A 94 -3.50 10.55 0.34
N ALA A 95 -3.09 10.38 1.59
CA ALA A 95 -2.35 9.19 2.03
C ALA A 95 -3.21 7.92 1.89
N ALA A 96 -4.48 7.97 2.26
CA ALA A 96 -5.41 6.85 2.14
C ALA A 96 -5.64 6.47 0.65
N GLN A 97 -5.86 7.45 -0.23
CA GLN A 97 -6.01 7.19 -1.67
C GLN A 97 -4.76 6.55 -2.29
N ASN A 98 -3.57 6.97 -1.86
CA ASN A 98 -2.32 6.37 -2.32
C ASN A 98 -2.13 4.95 -1.76
N ALA A 99 -2.60 4.66 -0.54
CA ALA A 99 -2.60 3.32 0.01
C ALA A 99 -3.52 2.37 -0.79
N ASP A 100 -4.72 2.83 -1.12
CA ASP A 100 -5.64 2.09 -2.00
C ASP A 100 -5.02 1.80 -3.37
N ALA A 101 -4.28 2.75 -3.94
CA ALA A 101 -3.58 2.56 -5.21
C ALA A 101 -2.45 1.52 -5.09
N ALA A 102 -1.74 1.49 -3.97
CA ALA A 102 -0.71 0.49 -3.70
C ALA A 102 -1.33 -0.92 -3.56
N ASP A 103 -2.46 -1.04 -2.89
CA ASP A 103 -3.18 -2.32 -2.76
C ASP A 103 -3.69 -2.83 -4.11
N GLN A 104 -4.26 -1.98 -4.96
CA GLN A 104 -4.67 -2.36 -6.32
C GLN A 104 -3.48 -2.84 -7.15
N ALA A 105 -2.34 -2.18 -7.04
CA ALA A 105 -1.14 -2.58 -7.74
C ALA A 105 -0.57 -3.91 -7.21
N LYS A 106 -0.63 -4.16 -5.90
CA LYS A 106 -0.31 -5.47 -5.29
C LYS A 106 -1.20 -6.58 -5.86
N ASP A 107 -2.51 -6.36 -5.91
CA ASP A 107 -3.46 -7.33 -6.43
C ASP A 107 -3.17 -7.66 -7.91
N ALA A 108 -2.80 -6.66 -8.71
CA ALA A 108 -2.40 -6.86 -10.10
C ALA A 108 -1.11 -7.70 -10.22
N ALA A 109 -0.12 -7.48 -9.34
CA ALA A 109 1.10 -8.29 -9.30
C ALA A 109 0.79 -9.75 -8.93
N GLN A 110 -0.08 -9.97 -7.95
CA GLN A 110 -0.51 -11.31 -7.55
C GLN A 110 -1.30 -12.04 -8.65
N GLN A 111 -2.16 -11.32 -9.39
CA GLN A 111 -2.87 -11.88 -10.54
C GLN A 111 -1.91 -12.29 -11.66
N ALA A 112 -0.89 -11.49 -11.93
CA ALA A 112 0.15 -11.85 -12.90
C ALA A 112 0.91 -13.10 -12.45
N ALA A 113 1.24 -13.21 -11.16
CA ALA A 113 1.87 -14.39 -10.58
C ALA A 113 0.99 -15.64 -10.71
N ALA A 114 -0.30 -15.54 -10.41
CA ALA A 114 -1.25 -16.64 -10.55
C ALA A 114 -1.40 -17.11 -12.01
N SER A 115 -1.35 -16.17 -12.95
CA SER A 115 -1.40 -16.48 -14.38
C SER A 115 -0.16 -17.24 -14.84
N ALA A 116 1.02 -16.88 -14.33
CA ALA A 116 2.27 -17.58 -14.63
C ALA A 116 2.26 -19.03 -14.09
N ASP A 117 1.73 -19.23 -12.90
CA ASP A 117 1.65 -20.56 -12.27
C ASP A 117 0.66 -21.46 -13.02
N ALA A 118 -0.43 -20.91 -13.53
CA ALA A 118 -1.42 -21.65 -14.33
C ALA A 118 -0.89 -22.08 -15.72
N THR A 119 0.08 -21.38 -16.27
CA THR A 119 0.70 -21.69 -17.57
C THR A 119 1.90 -22.64 -17.46
N LYS A 120 2.36 -22.92 -16.24
CA LYS A 120 3.47 -23.84 -16.00
C LYS A 120 3.09 -25.25 -16.48
N PRO A 121 3.88 -25.88 -17.36
CA PRO A 121 3.62 -27.26 -17.76
C PRO A 121 3.62 -28.18 -16.54
N ALA A 122 2.62 -29.06 -16.45
CA ALA A 122 2.62 -30.08 -15.41
C ALA A 122 3.90 -30.92 -15.55
N ASP A 123 4.67 -31.01 -14.48
CA ASP A 123 5.88 -31.83 -14.44
C ASP A 123 5.50 -33.30 -14.67
N THR A 124 5.65 -33.75 -15.94
CA THR A 124 5.38 -35.12 -16.36
C THR A 124 6.59 -36.03 -16.12
N THR A 125 7.36 -35.82 -15.05
CA THR A 125 8.34 -36.79 -14.61
C THR A 125 7.62 -38.01 -14.02
N THR A 126 7.09 -38.87 -14.91
CA THR A 126 6.71 -40.21 -14.53
C THR A 126 8.00 -40.97 -14.19
N PRO A 127 8.16 -41.49 -12.96
CA PRO A 127 9.34 -42.27 -12.62
C PRO A 127 9.42 -43.50 -13.56
N PRO A 128 10.59 -43.87 -14.12
CA PRO A 128 10.71 -45.04 -14.93
C PRO A 128 10.29 -46.28 -14.17
N ALA A 129 9.35 -47.05 -14.74
CA ALA A 129 8.89 -48.32 -14.17
C ALA A 129 10.11 -49.25 -13.97
N LYS A 130 10.38 -49.59 -12.71
CA LYS A 130 11.36 -50.64 -12.40
C LYS A 130 10.88 -51.96 -13.00
N LYS A 131 11.66 -52.50 -13.97
CA LYS A 131 11.56 -53.90 -14.39
C LYS A 131 12.27 -54.80 -13.40
#